data_996463e3987a82020181bfbb217fdec1
#
_entry.id   996463e3987a82020181bfbb217fdec1
#
_cell.length_a   1.000
_cell.length_b   1.000
_cell.length_c   1.000
_cell.angle_alpha   90.00
_cell.angle_beta   90.00
_cell.angle_gamma   90.00
#
_symmetry.space_group_name_H-M   'P 1'
#
loop_
_entity.id
_entity.type
_entity.pdbx_description
1 polymer ?
#
loop_
_entity_poly.entity_id
_entity_poly.type
_entity_poly.pdbx_seq_one_letter_code
_entity_poly.pdbx_strand_id
1 'polypeptide(L)'
;MKAWIALLLLAACGNSSSTPQVDANRRDALIVDSRPIDAALPDAAGLPTFALTSTGWLDGAVIPAVYTCKGSNISPPLAWTAPTAAYQGYALVMTDKTIGLIHSVLWDIPATAVTLPENIDKVASPPVPAGAKQPFAYDNQTYGYLGPCPPIEHTYEFAIYAVDTLPLPGVTAQSNRMQLQAAITMHATAVGRLNGTYSVPAPL
;
A
#
# COMPACT_ATOMS: atom_id res chain seq x y z
N MET A 1 -56.45 40.82 -46.69
CA MET A 1 -57.94 40.89 -46.74
C MET A 1 -58.45 39.82 -45.76
N LYS A 2 -59.27 40.30 -44.79
CA LYS A 2 -60.34 39.57 -44.07
C LYS A 2 -59.88 38.33 -43.27
N ALA A 3 -59.81 38.35 -41.96
CA ALA A 3 -60.79 38.69 -40.93
C ALA A 3 -61.64 37.47 -40.46
N TRP A 4 -61.62 37.28 -39.16
CA TRP A 4 -62.68 36.81 -38.25
C TRP A 4 -62.86 35.29 -38.17
N ILE A 5 -63.10 34.64 -37.08
CA ILE A 5 -63.91 34.92 -35.85
C ILE A 5 -63.47 33.93 -34.75
N ALA A 6 -63.51 34.45 -33.52
CA ALA A 6 -63.43 33.71 -32.26
C ALA A 6 -64.63 32.82 -32.02
N LEU A 7 -64.49 31.75 -31.26
CA LEU A 7 -65.54 31.25 -30.40
C LEU A 7 -64.95 30.68 -29.07
N LEU A 8 -65.32 31.33 -28.02
CA LEU A 8 -65.15 30.82 -26.62
C LEU A 8 -66.14 29.66 -26.42
N LEU A 9 -65.71 28.67 -25.66
CA LEU A 9 -66.58 27.92 -24.76
C LEU A 9 -65.79 27.45 -23.54
N LEU A 10 -66.23 27.95 -22.40
CA LEU A 10 -65.88 27.54 -21.05
C LEU A 10 -66.44 26.14 -20.73
N ALA A 11 -65.75 25.39 -19.95
CA ALA A 11 -66.23 24.62 -18.80
C ALA A 11 -65.11 23.62 -18.42
N ALA A 12 -64.70 23.57 -17.33
CA ALA A 12 -65.02 23.28 -15.96
C ALA A 12 -63.87 22.49 -15.32
N CYS A 13 -63.44 22.98 -14.22
CA CYS A 13 -62.89 22.35 -13.03
C CYS A 13 -62.50 20.86 -13.11
N GLY A 14 -61.23 20.62 -12.94
CA GLY A 14 -60.68 19.33 -12.55
C GLY A 14 -59.35 19.62 -11.85
N ASN A 15 -59.42 20.09 -10.63
CA ASN A 15 -58.29 20.30 -9.75
C ASN A 15 -57.79 18.90 -9.30
N SER A 16 -56.78 18.38 -9.93
CA SER A 16 -56.01 17.24 -9.45
C SER A 16 -54.61 17.73 -9.23
N SER A 17 -54.38 18.35 -8.12
CA SER A 17 -53.05 18.53 -7.54
C SER A 17 -52.50 17.16 -7.15
N SER A 18 -51.89 16.50 -8.10
CA SER A 18 -50.96 15.41 -7.78
C SER A 18 -49.65 16.02 -7.30
N THR A 19 -49.62 16.30 -6.01
CA THR A 19 -48.33 16.39 -5.31
C THR A 19 -47.55 15.14 -5.63
N PRO A 20 -46.27 15.21 -6.01
CA PRO A 20 -45.45 14.05 -6.03
C PRO A 20 -45.41 13.49 -4.62
N GLN A 21 -46.05 12.36 -4.46
CA GLN A 21 -45.97 11.59 -3.23
C GLN A 21 -44.51 11.10 -3.20
N VAL A 22 -43.70 11.75 -2.39
CA VAL A 22 -42.37 11.29 -2.05
C VAL A 22 -42.59 9.96 -1.35
N ASP A 23 -42.25 8.91 -2.04
CA ASP A 23 -42.30 7.54 -1.53
C ASP A 23 -41.28 7.44 -0.39
N ALA A 24 -41.75 7.69 0.84
CA ALA A 24 -40.95 7.70 2.05
C ALA A 24 -40.43 6.31 2.41
N ASN A 25 -40.61 5.33 1.51
CA ASN A 25 -40.15 3.97 1.69
C ASN A 25 -39.05 3.55 0.70
N ARG A 26 -38.64 4.44 -0.19
CA ARG A 26 -37.36 4.29 -0.87
C ARG A 26 -36.29 4.89 0.03
N ARG A 27 -35.93 4.13 1.02
CA ARG A 27 -34.59 4.23 1.62
C ARG A 27 -33.63 3.80 0.51
N ASP A 28 -33.32 4.70 -0.39
CA ASP A 28 -32.00 4.74 -0.96
C ASP A 28 -31.08 4.99 0.24
N ALA A 29 -30.88 3.92 0.99
CA ALA A 29 -29.71 3.84 1.81
C ALA A 29 -28.57 4.07 0.84
N LEU A 30 -28.07 5.31 0.79
CA LEU A 30 -26.68 5.52 0.57
C LEU A 30 -26.05 4.49 1.49
N ILE A 31 -25.63 3.37 0.92
CA ILE A 31 -24.64 2.54 1.54
C ILE A 31 -23.42 3.45 1.56
N VAL A 32 -23.42 4.35 2.54
CA VAL A 32 -22.17 4.88 3.05
C VAL A 32 -21.51 3.61 3.51
N ASP A 33 -20.60 3.08 2.66
CA ASP A 33 -19.68 2.05 3.07
C ASP A 33 -18.93 2.63 4.26
N SER A 34 -19.52 2.41 5.44
CA SER A 34 -18.96 2.80 6.73
C SER A 34 -17.85 1.83 7.12
N ARG A 35 -17.26 1.15 6.15
CA ARG A 35 -15.93 0.59 6.36
C ARG A 35 -15.04 1.79 6.59
N PRO A 36 -14.37 1.84 7.74
CA PRO A 36 -13.31 2.82 7.94
C PRO A 36 -12.41 2.72 6.71
N ILE A 37 -12.12 3.86 6.09
CA ILE A 37 -11.16 3.96 4.97
C ILE A 37 -9.77 3.51 5.46
N ASP A 38 -9.63 3.35 6.76
CA ASP A 38 -8.54 2.74 7.52
C ASP A 38 -8.76 1.24 7.83
N ALA A 39 -9.59 0.53 7.07
CA ALA A 39 -9.46 -0.92 7.13
C ALA A 39 -8.04 -1.22 6.67
N ALA A 40 -7.14 -1.32 7.64
CA ALA A 40 -5.81 -1.90 7.44
C ALA A 40 -6.04 -3.09 6.54
N LEU A 41 -5.41 -3.08 5.36
CA LEU A 41 -5.42 -4.23 4.47
C LEU A 41 -5.22 -5.44 5.36
N PRO A 42 -5.96 -6.55 5.17
CA PRO A 42 -5.91 -7.66 6.09
C PRO A 42 -4.44 -7.93 6.39
N ASP A 43 -4.07 -7.59 7.62
CA ASP A 43 -2.74 -7.88 8.12
C ASP A 43 -2.54 -9.34 7.75
N ALA A 44 -1.36 -9.73 7.30
CA ALA A 44 -1.06 -11.11 6.93
C ALA A 44 -1.17 -12.05 8.16
N ALA A 45 -2.17 -11.77 9.00
CA ALA A 45 -2.56 -12.52 10.17
C ALA A 45 -2.99 -13.92 9.74
N GLY A 46 -2.19 -14.91 10.09
CA GLY A 46 -2.44 -16.30 9.75
C GLY A 46 -1.54 -16.88 8.65
N LEU A 47 -0.70 -16.08 7.99
CA LEU A 47 0.31 -16.63 7.09
C LEU A 47 1.41 -17.37 7.86
N PRO A 48 1.91 -18.51 7.34
CA PRO A 48 3.13 -19.13 7.85
C PRO A 48 4.27 -18.13 7.91
N THR A 49 5.09 -18.20 8.96
CA THR A 49 6.22 -17.30 9.17
C THR A 49 7.55 -17.96 8.86
N PHE A 50 8.53 -17.16 8.44
CA PHE A 50 9.92 -17.56 8.29
C PHE A 50 10.85 -16.46 8.80
N ALA A 51 12.12 -16.80 9.06
CA ALA A 51 13.05 -15.82 9.62
C ALA A 51 13.44 -14.76 8.58
N LEU A 52 13.39 -13.49 9.00
CA LEU A 52 14.01 -12.36 8.31
C LEU A 52 14.98 -11.68 9.28
N THR A 53 16.18 -11.42 8.84
CA THR A 53 17.27 -10.84 9.64
C THR A 53 18.00 -9.74 8.88
N SER A 54 18.74 -8.91 9.59
CA SER A 54 19.69 -7.96 9.05
C SER A 54 21.01 -8.06 9.81
N THR A 55 22.12 -7.81 9.15
CA THR A 55 23.39 -7.59 9.83
C THR A 55 23.51 -6.16 10.38
N GLY A 56 22.59 -5.27 10.01
CA GLY A 56 22.55 -3.88 10.46
C GLY A 56 22.01 -3.71 11.88
N TRP A 57 20.98 -4.47 12.28
CA TRP A 57 20.40 -4.43 13.62
C TRP A 57 19.64 -5.71 13.96
N LEU A 58 19.40 -5.96 15.23
CA LEU A 58 18.57 -7.05 15.72
C LEU A 58 17.09 -6.65 15.73
N ASP A 59 16.18 -7.64 15.62
CA ASP A 59 14.74 -7.38 15.67
C ASP A 59 14.35 -6.55 16.90
N GLY A 60 13.57 -5.49 16.66
CA GLY A 60 13.15 -4.51 17.68
C GLY A 60 14.20 -3.48 18.10
N ALA A 61 15.44 -3.59 17.66
CA ALA A 61 16.47 -2.63 18.03
C ALA A 61 16.41 -1.32 17.22
N VAL A 62 17.21 -0.33 17.61
CA VAL A 62 17.30 0.95 16.90
C VAL A 62 17.92 0.75 15.53
N ILE A 63 17.28 1.29 14.49
CA ILE A 63 17.79 1.30 13.12
C ILE A 63 19.01 2.23 13.05
N PRO A 64 20.17 1.76 12.59
CA PRO A 64 21.36 2.59 12.46
C PRO A 64 21.17 3.79 11.55
N ALA A 65 21.79 4.91 11.91
CA ALA A 65 21.66 6.18 11.19
C ALA A 65 21.96 6.07 9.69
N VAL A 66 22.86 5.18 9.27
CA VAL A 66 23.23 4.94 7.86
C VAL A 66 22.01 4.60 6.99
N TYR A 67 21.00 3.94 7.57
CA TYR A 67 19.76 3.54 6.89
C TYR A 67 18.64 4.58 7.03
N THR A 68 18.91 5.75 7.55
CA THR A 68 17.91 6.79 7.87
C THR A 68 18.23 8.12 7.19
N CYS A 69 17.32 9.08 7.27
CA CYS A 69 17.50 10.43 6.71
C CYS A 69 18.67 11.21 7.35
N LYS A 70 19.22 10.75 8.45
CA LYS A 70 20.37 11.38 9.15
C LYS A 70 21.70 10.74 8.79
N GLY A 71 21.69 9.71 7.97
CA GLY A 71 22.89 9.08 7.43
C GLY A 71 22.85 9.04 5.90
N SER A 72 23.40 7.97 5.33
CA SER A 72 23.46 7.79 3.87
C SER A 72 22.10 7.47 3.25
N ASN A 73 21.10 7.14 4.07
CA ASN A 73 19.75 6.83 3.61
C ASN A 73 19.71 5.69 2.57
N ILE A 74 20.54 4.68 2.76
CA ILE A 74 20.65 3.49 1.90
C ILE A 74 19.79 2.35 2.45
N SER A 75 19.37 1.42 1.58
CA SER A 75 18.63 0.23 2.01
C SER A 75 19.52 -0.69 2.83
N PRO A 76 19.00 -1.32 3.92
CA PRO A 76 19.77 -2.24 4.72
C PRO A 76 19.99 -3.58 4.01
N PRO A 77 21.05 -4.32 4.38
CA PRO A 77 21.19 -5.71 3.97
C PRO A 77 20.18 -6.57 4.71
N LEU A 78 19.49 -7.46 3.98
CA LEU A 78 18.50 -8.37 4.54
C LEU A 78 18.83 -9.81 4.14
N ALA A 79 18.49 -10.75 5.02
CA ALA A 79 18.61 -12.18 4.73
C ALA A 79 17.43 -12.94 5.33
N TRP A 80 16.93 -13.97 4.64
CA TRP A 80 15.82 -14.78 5.12
C TRP A 80 16.01 -16.26 4.80
N THR A 81 15.29 -17.09 5.54
CA THR A 81 15.18 -18.52 5.23
C THR A 81 14.07 -18.72 4.21
N ALA A 82 14.26 -19.64 3.27
CA ALA A 82 13.18 -20.01 2.36
C ALA A 82 12.00 -20.59 3.14
N PRO A 83 10.74 -20.16 2.86
CA PRO A 83 9.57 -20.73 3.51
C PRO A 83 9.34 -22.18 3.08
N THR A 84 8.62 -22.95 3.90
CA THR A 84 8.17 -24.31 3.56
C THR A 84 6.93 -24.31 2.67
N ALA A 85 6.14 -23.23 2.68
CA ALA A 85 5.01 -23.06 1.77
C ALA A 85 5.50 -22.90 0.32
N ALA A 86 4.70 -23.34 -0.65
CA ALA A 86 5.00 -23.13 -2.06
C ALA A 86 5.01 -21.64 -2.42
N TYR A 87 6.00 -21.22 -3.19
CA TYR A 87 6.17 -19.84 -3.66
C TYR A 87 6.87 -19.77 -5.00
N GLN A 88 6.76 -18.66 -5.69
CA GLN A 88 7.43 -18.39 -6.98
C GLN A 88 8.43 -17.24 -6.87
N GLY A 89 8.36 -16.43 -5.84
CA GLY A 89 9.27 -15.32 -5.58
C GLY A 89 8.92 -14.57 -4.32
N TYR A 90 9.44 -13.34 -4.22
CA TYR A 90 9.26 -12.52 -3.02
C TYR A 90 8.91 -11.08 -3.35
N ALA A 91 8.36 -10.39 -2.35
CA ALA A 91 8.20 -8.95 -2.33
C ALA A 91 8.49 -8.40 -0.92
N LEU A 92 9.19 -7.28 -0.84
CA LEU A 92 9.51 -6.59 0.41
C LEU A 92 8.65 -5.33 0.54
N VAL A 93 8.06 -5.12 1.70
CA VAL A 93 7.36 -3.89 2.08
C VAL A 93 7.97 -3.35 3.36
N MET A 94 8.33 -2.07 3.37
CA MET A 94 8.72 -1.34 4.57
C MET A 94 7.58 -0.42 5.01
N THR A 95 7.12 -0.58 6.23
CA THR A 95 5.99 0.18 6.79
C THR A 95 6.38 0.84 8.09
N ASP A 96 6.07 2.12 8.24
CA ASP A 96 6.02 2.80 9.54
C ASP A 96 4.73 2.34 10.25
N LYS A 97 4.87 1.49 11.26
CA LYS A 97 3.73 0.91 12.00
C LYS A 97 3.06 1.90 12.92
N THR A 98 3.74 2.96 13.30
CA THR A 98 3.20 3.99 14.21
C THR A 98 2.10 4.81 13.55
N ILE A 99 2.26 5.09 12.25
CA ILE A 99 1.32 5.92 11.48
C ILE A 99 0.70 5.21 10.29
N GLY A 100 1.02 3.93 10.06
CA GLY A 100 0.48 3.13 8.95
C GLY A 100 1.02 3.54 7.56
N LEU A 101 2.17 4.20 7.48
CA LEU A 101 2.73 4.68 6.22
C LEU A 101 3.63 3.63 5.56
N ILE A 102 3.31 3.24 4.32
CA ILE A 102 4.21 2.41 3.51
C ILE A 102 5.36 3.30 3.00
N HIS A 103 6.57 3.03 3.46
CA HIS A 103 7.77 3.76 3.08
C HIS A 103 8.27 3.39 1.69
N SER A 104 8.45 2.10 1.45
CA SER A 104 8.99 1.57 0.20
C SER A 104 8.50 0.15 -0.07
N VAL A 105 8.56 -0.23 -1.34
CA VAL A 105 8.25 -1.58 -1.80
C VAL A 105 9.31 -2.02 -2.81
N LEU A 106 9.70 -3.30 -2.75
CA LEU A 106 10.48 -3.98 -3.79
C LEU A 106 9.72 -5.25 -4.16
N TRP A 107 9.35 -5.43 -5.42
CA TRP A 107 8.55 -6.57 -5.85
C TRP A 107 9.17 -7.30 -7.04
N ASP A 108 8.64 -8.45 -7.41
CA ASP A 108 9.18 -9.37 -8.41
C ASP A 108 10.61 -9.82 -8.09
N ILE A 109 10.90 -10.03 -6.80
CA ILE A 109 12.18 -10.60 -6.34
C ILE A 109 12.18 -12.08 -6.70
N PRO A 110 13.20 -12.60 -7.42
CA PRO A 110 13.22 -14.00 -7.85
C PRO A 110 13.29 -14.97 -6.66
N ALA A 111 12.69 -16.16 -6.80
CA ALA A 111 12.66 -17.20 -5.77
C ALA A 111 14.06 -17.66 -5.31
N THR A 112 15.07 -17.50 -6.14
CA THR A 112 16.46 -17.85 -5.83
C THR A 112 17.14 -16.85 -4.90
N ALA A 113 16.58 -15.63 -4.75
CA ALA A 113 17.09 -14.64 -3.83
C ALA A 113 16.63 -14.96 -2.40
N VAL A 114 17.57 -15.18 -1.51
CA VAL A 114 17.34 -15.31 -0.06
C VAL A 114 18.09 -14.22 0.73
N THR A 115 18.64 -13.25 0.01
CA THR A 115 19.30 -12.07 0.56
C THR A 115 19.06 -10.86 -0.33
N LEU A 116 19.09 -9.68 0.25
CA LEU A 116 19.19 -8.40 -0.43
C LEU A 116 20.48 -7.71 0.02
N PRO A 117 21.27 -7.17 -0.91
CA PRO A 117 22.47 -6.42 -0.54
C PRO A 117 22.08 -5.10 0.13
N GLU A 118 23.03 -4.55 0.86
CA GLU A 118 22.95 -3.15 1.27
C GLU A 118 22.98 -2.23 0.04
N ASN A 119 22.32 -1.09 0.12
CA ASN A 119 22.34 -0.03 -0.88
C ASN A 119 21.85 -0.48 -2.26
N ILE A 120 20.65 -1.05 -2.34
CA ILE A 120 19.99 -1.31 -3.62
C ILE A 120 19.79 0.02 -4.37
N ASP A 121 20.11 0.04 -5.65
CA ASP A 121 20.00 1.22 -6.50
C ASP A 121 18.59 1.82 -6.47
N LYS A 122 18.51 3.14 -6.31
CA LYS A 122 17.23 3.88 -6.25
C LYS A 122 16.71 4.20 -7.66
N VAL A 123 16.39 3.14 -8.39
CA VAL A 123 15.84 3.19 -9.76
C VAL A 123 14.63 2.27 -9.86
N ALA A 124 13.77 2.49 -10.85
CA ALA A 124 12.55 1.70 -11.02
C ALA A 124 12.79 0.18 -11.17
N SER A 125 13.91 -0.19 -11.81
CA SER A 125 14.34 -1.58 -12.02
C SER A 125 15.80 -1.71 -11.62
N PRO A 126 16.10 -2.02 -10.35
CA PRO A 126 17.47 -2.15 -9.89
C PRO A 126 18.14 -3.39 -10.54
N PRO A 127 19.46 -3.32 -10.82
CA PRO A 127 20.17 -4.47 -11.41
C PRO A 127 20.26 -5.66 -10.43
N VAL A 128 20.13 -5.39 -9.12
CA VAL A 128 20.21 -6.42 -8.06
C VAL A 128 19.09 -6.18 -7.04
N PRO A 129 18.26 -7.21 -6.77
CA PRO A 129 18.19 -8.50 -7.46
C PRO A 129 17.60 -8.34 -8.87
N ALA A 130 18.16 -9.07 -9.84
CA ALA A 130 17.72 -8.97 -11.22
C ALA A 130 16.23 -9.35 -11.37
N GLY A 131 15.47 -8.53 -12.11
CA GLY A 131 14.04 -8.72 -12.32
C GLY A 131 13.17 -7.95 -11.32
N ALA A 132 13.71 -7.56 -10.17
CA ALA A 132 12.96 -6.77 -9.18
C ALA A 132 12.65 -5.35 -9.66
N LYS A 133 11.61 -4.77 -9.07
CA LYS A 133 11.10 -3.44 -9.41
C LYS A 133 10.80 -2.64 -8.15
N GLN A 134 10.85 -1.32 -8.27
CA GLN A 134 10.58 -0.39 -7.19
C GLN A 134 9.65 0.73 -7.66
N PRO A 135 8.58 1.09 -6.90
CA PRO A 135 7.82 2.30 -7.12
C PRO A 135 8.56 3.50 -6.52
N PHE A 136 7.98 4.68 -6.65
CA PHE A 136 8.38 5.80 -5.80
C PHE A 136 8.11 5.49 -4.32
N ALA A 137 9.03 5.89 -3.45
CA ALA A 137 8.88 5.88 -2.00
C ALA A 137 7.77 6.86 -1.55
N TYR A 138 7.58 7.02 -0.24
CA TYR A 138 6.50 7.86 0.31
C TYR A 138 6.60 9.35 -0.09
N ASP A 139 7.76 9.83 -0.49
CA ASP A 139 7.96 11.20 -1.02
C ASP A 139 7.46 11.40 -2.46
N ASN A 140 7.09 10.32 -3.15
CA ASN A 140 6.68 10.28 -4.56
C ASN A 140 7.72 10.84 -5.54
N GLN A 141 8.99 10.80 -5.19
CA GLN A 141 10.13 11.30 -5.98
C GLN A 141 11.29 10.31 -6.02
N THR A 142 11.61 9.68 -4.89
CA THR A 142 12.71 8.73 -4.76
C THR A 142 12.23 7.34 -5.10
N TYR A 143 12.85 6.64 -6.03
CA TYR A 143 12.59 5.23 -6.26
C TYR A 143 13.11 4.36 -5.11
N GLY A 144 12.31 3.36 -4.73
CA GLY A 144 12.73 2.33 -3.78
C GLY A 144 12.86 2.83 -2.36
N TYR A 145 14.00 2.57 -1.75
CA TYR A 145 14.18 2.81 -0.31
C TYR A 145 14.29 4.28 0.05
N LEU A 146 13.47 4.70 1.00
CA LEU A 146 13.59 5.96 1.71
C LEU A 146 13.41 5.69 3.20
N GLY A 147 14.47 5.90 3.97
CA GLY A 147 14.57 5.49 5.36
C GLY A 147 13.76 6.35 6.34
N PRO A 148 13.74 5.94 7.60
CA PRO A 148 13.09 6.66 8.69
C PRO A 148 13.57 8.10 8.87
N CYS A 149 12.60 9.02 9.16
CA CYS A 149 12.93 10.41 9.52
C CYS A 149 11.91 11.03 10.49
N PRO A 150 11.40 10.32 11.51
CA PRO A 150 10.39 10.87 12.39
C PRO A 150 11.02 11.75 13.47
N PRO A 151 10.33 12.82 13.93
CA PRO A 151 10.82 13.68 15.02
C PRO A 151 10.72 13.02 16.40
N ILE A 152 9.87 12.01 16.55
CA ILE A 152 9.69 11.18 17.74
C ILE A 152 9.89 9.73 17.36
N GLU A 153 10.01 8.83 18.35
CA GLU A 153 10.25 7.42 18.08
C GLU A 153 9.06 6.77 17.38
N HIS A 154 9.34 6.14 16.21
CA HIS A 154 8.43 5.30 15.47
C HIS A 154 8.98 3.88 15.35
N THR A 155 8.08 2.93 15.19
CA THR A 155 8.39 1.53 14.87
C THR A 155 8.23 1.27 13.39
N TYR A 156 9.22 0.66 12.79
CA TYR A 156 9.26 0.29 11.36
C TYR A 156 9.29 -1.22 11.22
N GLU A 157 8.49 -1.73 10.31
CA GLU A 157 8.47 -3.15 9.95
C GLU A 157 9.00 -3.32 8.52
N PHE A 158 9.94 -4.22 8.36
CA PHE A 158 10.35 -4.79 7.08
C PHE A 158 9.68 -6.15 6.97
N ALA A 159 8.78 -6.32 6.00
CA ALA A 159 8.06 -7.56 5.77
C ALA A 159 8.43 -8.11 4.40
N ILE A 160 9.08 -9.28 4.36
CA ILE A 160 9.34 -10.04 3.14
C ILE A 160 8.23 -11.07 2.97
N TYR A 161 7.47 -10.96 1.91
CA TYR A 161 6.39 -11.87 1.56
C TYR A 161 6.88 -12.87 0.51
N ALA A 162 6.70 -14.15 0.74
CA ALA A 162 6.75 -15.14 -0.31
C ALA A 162 5.43 -15.09 -1.09
N VAL A 163 5.49 -15.06 -2.41
CA VAL A 163 4.30 -14.93 -3.29
C VAL A 163 4.19 -16.15 -4.21
N ASP A 164 2.94 -16.54 -4.51
CA ASP A 164 2.61 -17.74 -5.29
C ASP A 164 2.80 -17.56 -6.81
N THR A 165 3.08 -16.35 -7.26
CA THR A 165 3.20 -16.04 -8.69
C THR A 165 4.18 -14.90 -8.97
N LEU A 166 4.91 -14.97 -10.08
CA LEU A 166 5.72 -13.92 -10.68
C LEU A 166 5.56 -13.93 -12.21
N PRO A 167 5.53 -12.77 -12.85
CA PRO A 167 5.46 -11.43 -12.24
C PRO A 167 4.15 -11.26 -11.45
N LEU A 168 4.18 -10.38 -10.44
CA LEU A 168 3.01 -10.11 -9.60
C LEU A 168 1.88 -9.55 -10.45
N PRO A 169 0.69 -10.19 -10.49
CA PRO A 169 -0.39 -9.77 -11.39
C PRO A 169 -1.11 -8.52 -10.88
N GLY A 170 -1.77 -7.82 -11.81
CA GLY A 170 -2.58 -6.64 -11.48
C GLY A 170 -1.78 -5.38 -11.14
N VAL A 171 -0.45 -5.43 -11.22
CA VAL A 171 0.42 -4.28 -10.96
C VAL A 171 1.33 -3.97 -12.14
N THR A 172 1.72 -2.70 -12.25
CA THR A 172 2.58 -2.17 -13.31
C THR A 172 3.65 -1.26 -12.71
N ALA A 173 4.57 -0.76 -13.54
CA ALA A 173 5.56 0.23 -13.13
C ALA A 173 4.94 1.54 -12.60
N GLN A 174 3.67 1.80 -12.90
CA GLN A 174 2.92 2.98 -12.45
C GLN A 174 2.11 2.72 -11.18
N SER A 175 2.06 1.48 -10.70
CA SER A 175 1.33 1.14 -9.47
C SER A 175 1.97 1.83 -8.27
N ASN A 176 1.11 2.41 -7.42
CA ASN A 176 1.56 3.02 -6.18
C ASN A 176 1.80 1.96 -5.08
N ARG A 177 2.39 2.37 -3.98
CA ARG A 177 2.75 1.50 -2.86
C ARG A 177 1.56 0.73 -2.26
N MET A 178 0.38 1.37 -2.18
CA MET A 178 -0.83 0.74 -1.64
C MET A 178 -1.38 -0.34 -2.57
N GLN A 179 -1.40 -0.08 -3.89
CA GLN A 179 -1.79 -1.07 -4.89
C GLN A 179 -0.84 -2.27 -4.90
N LEU A 180 0.45 -2.01 -4.78
CA LEU A 180 1.47 -3.06 -4.66
C LEU A 180 1.29 -3.89 -3.39
N GLN A 181 1.10 -3.26 -2.23
CA GLN A 181 0.86 -3.97 -0.98
C GLN A 181 -0.42 -4.83 -1.07
N ALA A 182 -1.50 -4.32 -1.65
CA ALA A 182 -2.73 -5.09 -1.83
C ALA A 182 -2.50 -6.33 -2.70
N ALA A 183 -1.82 -6.19 -3.83
CA ALA A 183 -1.48 -7.32 -4.71
C ALA A 183 -0.54 -8.32 -4.01
N ILE A 184 0.49 -7.83 -3.31
CA ILE A 184 1.41 -8.66 -2.55
C ILE A 184 0.65 -9.49 -1.50
N THR A 185 -0.23 -8.85 -0.72
CA THR A 185 -0.99 -9.53 0.33
C THR A 185 -1.94 -10.58 -0.25
N MET A 186 -2.54 -10.32 -1.41
CA MET A 186 -3.43 -11.26 -2.11
C MET A 186 -2.69 -12.53 -2.56
N HIS A 187 -1.43 -12.42 -2.93
CA HIS A 187 -0.60 -13.50 -3.45
C HIS A 187 0.38 -14.06 -2.42
N ALA A 188 0.35 -13.56 -1.18
CA ALA A 188 1.26 -13.99 -0.13
C ALA A 188 0.95 -15.41 0.37
N THR A 189 1.96 -16.26 0.43
CA THR A 189 1.88 -17.62 0.97
C THR A 189 2.61 -17.78 2.30
N ALA A 190 3.55 -16.89 2.61
CA ALA A 190 4.27 -16.83 3.88
C ALA A 190 4.89 -15.43 4.05
N VAL A 191 5.32 -15.10 5.28
CA VAL A 191 5.91 -13.80 5.58
C VAL A 191 7.04 -13.89 6.61
N GLY A 192 8.13 -13.18 6.35
CA GLY A 192 9.19 -12.92 7.34
C GLY A 192 9.15 -11.45 7.77
N ARG A 193 9.32 -11.16 9.05
CA ARG A 193 9.30 -9.78 9.57
C ARG A 193 10.55 -9.47 10.36
N LEU A 194 11.00 -8.22 10.25
CA LEU A 194 12.07 -7.61 11.04
C LEU A 194 11.60 -6.21 11.41
N ASN A 195 11.62 -5.91 12.70
CA ASN A 195 11.25 -4.60 13.21
C ASN A 195 12.47 -3.78 13.61
N GLY A 196 12.30 -2.47 13.66
CA GLY A 196 13.29 -1.58 14.25
C GLY A 196 12.63 -0.27 14.68
N THR A 197 13.22 0.43 15.61
CA THR A 197 12.77 1.76 16.05
C THR A 197 13.70 2.84 15.55
N TYR A 198 13.19 4.04 15.38
CA TYR A 198 14.01 5.21 15.07
C TYR A 198 13.32 6.51 15.49
N SER A 199 14.11 7.45 15.96
CA SER A 199 13.77 8.87 16.06
C SER A 199 14.95 9.71 15.61
N VAL A 200 14.69 10.87 15.01
CA VAL A 200 15.76 11.84 14.76
C VAL A 200 16.29 12.34 16.11
N PRO A 201 17.61 12.27 16.36
CA PRO A 201 18.18 12.83 17.59
C PRO A 201 17.79 14.30 17.74
N ALA A 202 17.50 14.71 18.99
CA ALA A 202 17.25 16.12 19.28
C ALA A 202 18.46 16.96 18.85
N PRO A 203 18.25 18.18 18.33
CA PRO A 203 19.36 19.09 18.08
C PRO A 203 20.09 19.39 19.41
N LEU A 204 21.41 19.36 19.35
CA LEU A 204 22.27 19.73 20.48
C LEU A 204 22.18 21.24 20.78
#